data_031bdda8f3c22e08c4e84ea8886ad232
#
_entry.id   031bdda8f3c22e08c4e84ea8886ad232
#
_cell.length_a   1.000
_cell.length_b   1.000
_cell.length_c   1.000
_cell.angle_alpha   90.00
_cell.angle_beta   90.00
_cell.angle_gamma   90.00
#
_symmetry.space_group_name_H-M   'P 1'
#
loop_
_entity.id
_entity.type
_entity.pdbx_description
1 polymer ?
#
loop_
_entity_poly.entity_id
_entity_poly.type
_entity_poly.pdbx_seq_one_letter_code
_entity_poly.pdbx_strand_id
1 'polypeptide(L)'
;MAFASIEDRALSEHRGSALLMKKSNGLYSILLPVEGTGENGSTPAQLDKTAIGNPQATSVEGRQENPQKTIPFFLHRDNINVLESIKGETHDFLRLLPDFTGFKYSGQVSYKANNTDVGSLEQGEITITPTTSDEYVENCYALVEDTVIFKSAIDEVVTVKGTESKVISLSTEPASATVTASLATGGSSYASASISNGKLTITGVTKGSTILTLTAENSNYATFKRTILVIVE
;
A
#
# COMPACT_ATOMS: atom_id res chain seq x y z
N MET A 1 6.09 -17.90 5.13
CA MET A 1 5.59 -17.03 6.20
C MET A 1 5.79 -15.62 5.71
N ALA A 2 4.73 -15.04 5.27
CA ALA A 2 4.76 -13.83 4.49
C ALA A 2 4.46 -12.57 5.33
N PHE A 3 4.29 -12.71 6.65
CA PHE A 3 3.98 -11.60 7.53
C PHE A 3 5.13 -10.61 7.74
N ALA A 4 6.36 -11.07 7.65
CA ALA A 4 7.53 -10.19 7.77
C ALA A 4 7.50 -9.05 6.74
N SER A 5 6.97 -9.28 5.53
CA SER A 5 6.92 -8.24 4.49
C SER A 5 5.84 -7.18 4.76
N ILE A 6 4.70 -7.57 5.34
CA ILE A 6 3.66 -6.60 5.72
C ILE A 6 4.09 -5.85 6.98
N GLU A 7 4.64 -6.55 7.95
CA GLU A 7 5.19 -5.96 9.16
C GLU A 7 6.29 -4.95 8.81
N ASP A 8 7.27 -5.34 7.99
CA ASP A 8 8.33 -4.46 7.53
C ASP A 8 7.78 -3.24 6.78
N ARG A 9 6.79 -3.42 5.92
CA ARG A 9 6.16 -2.30 5.20
C ARG A 9 5.36 -1.40 6.13
N ALA A 10 4.54 -1.96 7.01
CA ALA A 10 3.76 -1.20 7.97
C ALA A 10 4.67 -0.45 8.94
N LEU A 11 5.72 -1.09 9.45
CA LEU A 11 6.67 -0.50 10.39
C LEU A 11 7.63 0.49 9.72
N SER A 12 8.10 0.20 8.49
CA SER A 12 9.06 1.07 7.79
C SER A 12 8.38 2.31 7.20
N GLU A 13 7.21 2.17 6.59
CA GLU A 13 6.51 3.27 5.94
C GLU A 13 5.67 4.10 6.90
N HIS A 14 5.10 3.50 7.93
CA HIS A 14 4.13 4.13 8.83
C HIS A 14 4.48 4.04 10.32
N ARG A 15 5.70 3.60 10.64
CA ARG A 15 6.14 3.39 12.03
C ARG A 15 5.14 2.60 12.89
N GLY A 16 4.47 1.64 12.26
CA GLY A 16 3.68 0.66 12.98
C GLY A 16 2.19 0.64 12.72
N SER A 17 1.64 1.46 11.86
CA SER A 17 0.23 1.32 11.45
C SER A 17 0.04 1.57 9.97
N ALA A 18 -0.93 0.87 9.35
CA ALA A 18 -1.23 0.99 7.93
C ALA A 18 -2.73 1.09 7.69
N LEU A 19 -3.11 1.85 6.66
CA LEU A 19 -4.47 1.89 6.14
C LEU A 19 -4.57 0.96 4.94
N LEU A 20 -5.43 -0.04 5.05
CA LEU A 20 -5.66 -1.03 4.01
C LEU A 20 -7.10 -0.93 3.51
N MET A 21 -7.30 -1.26 2.24
CA MET A 21 -8.61 -1.35 1.61
C MET A 21 -8.83 -2.78 1.10
N LYS A 22 -10.06 -3.27 1.24
CA LYS A 22 -10.45 -4.60 0.79
C LYS A 22 -10.51 -4.65 -0.73
N LYS A 23 -9.86 -5.65 -1.31
CA LYS A 23 -9.88 -5.94 -2.74
C LYS A 23 -10.98 -6.92 -3.11
N SER A 24 -11.18 -7.12 -4.41
CA SER A 24 -12.14 -8.09 -4.96
C SER A 24 -11.88 -9.54 -4.55
N ASN A 25 -10.64 -9.90 -4.19
CA ASN A 25 -10.26 -11.21 -3.67
C ASN A 25 -10.67 -11.42 -2.18
N GLY A 26 -11.25 -10.40 -1.55
CA GLY A 26 -11.69 -10.44 -0.15
C GLY A 26 -10.61 -10.08 0.87
N LEU A 27 -9.35 -9.90 0.46
CA LEU A 27 -8.23 -9.54 1.32
C LEU A 27 -8.01 -8.02 1.34
N TYR A 28 -7.45 -7.53 2.44
CA TYR A 28 -7.08 -6.12 2.60
C TYR A 28 -5.63 -5.90 2.18
N SER A 29 -5.38 -4.89 1.36
CA SER A 29 -4.03 -4.47 0.95
C SER A 29 -3.83 -2.98 1.18
N ILE A 30 -2.58 -2.55 1.29
CA ILE A 30 -2.24 -1.13 1.48
C ILE A 30 -2.88 -0.31 0.36
N LEU A 31 -3.66 0.70 0.75
CA LEU A 31 -4.34 1.59 -0.20
C LEU A 31 -3.32 2.46 -0.93
N LEU A 32 -2.54 3.21 -0.18
CA LEU A 32 -1.43 4.04 -0.64
C LEU A 32 -0.56 4.45 0.57
N PRO A 33 0.66 4.95 0.35
CA PRO A 33 1.46 5.54 1.42
C PRO A 33 0.77 6.76 2.02
N VAL A 34 0.53 6.73 3.33
CA VAL A 34 -0.12 7.82 4.10
C VAL A 34 0.75 8.23 5.27
N GLU A 35 0.67 9.49 5.68
CA GLU A 35 1.42 9.98 6.84
C GLU A 35 0.77 9.61 8.19
N GLY A 36 -0.49 9.20 8.17
CA GLY A 36 -1.25 8.76 9.33
C GLY A 36 -2.42 7.88 8.92
N THR A 37 -3.08 7.26 9.86
CA THR A 37 -4.17 6.30 9.59
C THR A 37 -5.54 6.76 10.10
N GLY A 38 -5.64 8.01 10.55
CA GLY A 38 -6.84 8.57 11.14
C GLY A 38 -7.12 8.03 12.56
N GLU A 39 -8.15 8.54 13.18
CA GLU A 39 -8.59 8.11 14.51
C GLU A 39 -9.65 7.01 14.40
N ASN A 40 -9.68 6.11 15.39
CA ASN A 40 -10.71 5.08 15.52
C ASN A 40 -11.46 5.25 16.84
N GLY A 41 -12.68 4.72 16.85
CA GLY A 41 -13.59 4.83 17.98
C GLY A 41 -14.50 6.05 17.86
N SER A 42 -15.52 6.04 18.65
CA SER A 42 -16.47 7.15 18.78
C SER A 42 -16.85 7.32 20.24
N THR A 43 -16.96 8.56 20.67
CA THR A 43 -17.42 8.88 22.01
C THR A 43 -18.90 9.25 21.93
N PRO A 44 -19.80 8.61 22.69
CA PRO A 44 -21.20 9.00 22.69
C PRO A 44 -21.36 10.44 23.17
N ALA A 45 -22.25 11.19 22.54
CA ALA A 45 -22.59 12.52 23.01
C ALA A 45 -23.18 12.43 24.43
N GLN A 46 -22.69 13.27 25.32
CA GLN A 46 -23.26 13.37 26.68
C GLN A 46 -24.48 14.30 26.64
N LEU A 47 -25.64 13.76 26.90
CA LEU A 47 -26.88 14.53 26.99
C LEU A 47 -27.13 14.93 28.45
N ASP A 48 -27.27 16.24 28.71
CA ASP A 48 -27.59 16.73 30.03
C ASP A 48 -29.05 16.34 30.38
N LYS A 49 -29.20 15.60 31.45
CA LYS A 49 -30.50 15.18 32.02
C LYS A 49 -30.74 15.79 33.40
N THR A 50 -30.06 16.88 33.72
CA THR A 50 -30.16 17.51 35.03
C THR A 50 -31.57 18.10 35.22
N ALA A 51 -32.32 17.61 36.19
CA ALA A 51 -33.61 18.16 36.54
C ALA A 51 -33.43 19.48 37.31
N ILE A 52 -34.34 20.43 37.08
CA ILE A 52 -34.40 21.70 37.84
C ILE A 52 -34.53 21.40 39.33
N GLY A 53 -33.57 21.91 40.11
CA GLY A 53 -33.52 21.68 41.58
C GLY A 53 -32.63 20.50 42.01
N ASN A 54 -32.01 19.80 41.10
CA ASN A 54 -31.01 18.79 41.44
C ASN A 54 -29.64 19.45 41.62
N PRO A 55 -28.97 19.34 42.80
CA PRO A 55 -27.65 19.93 43.00
C PRO A 55 -26.50 19.26 42.27
N GLN A 56 -26.74 18.10 41.63
CA GLN A 56 -25.76 17.38 40.85
C GLN A 56 -26.17 17.29 39.39
N ALA A 57 -25.25 17.63 38.50
CA ALA A 57 -25.44 17.40 37.08
C ALA A 57 -25.50 15.90 36.78
N THR A 58 -26.52 15.49 36.05
CA THR A 58 -26.66 14.12 35.56
C THR A 58 -26.65 14.11 34.04
N SER A 59 -25.82 13.24 33.46
CA SER A 59 -25.77 13.04 32.01
C SER A 59 -26.17 11.63 31.63
N VAL A 60 -26.67 11.47 30.41
CA VAL A 60 -27.00 10.17 29.79
C VAL A 60 -26.25 10.09 28.48
N GLU A 61 -25.74 8.92 28.16
CA GLU A 61 -25.14 8.67 26.85
C GLU A 61 -26.17 8.88 25.73
N GLY A 62 -25.83 9.76 24.80
CA GLY A 62 -26.61 10.04 23.62
C GLY A 62 -26.26 9.10 22.48
N ARG A 63 -26.63 9.50 21.26
CA ARG A 63 -26.30 8.76 20.06
C ARG A 63 -24.78 8.73 19.86
N GLN A 64 -24.26 7.56 19.56
CA GLN A 64 -22.89 7.37 19.14
C GLN A 64 -22.74 7.78 17.67
N GLU A 65 -21.85 8.71 17.36
CA GLU A 65 -21.57 9.14 16.01
C GLU A 65 -20.17 8.64 15.60
N ASN A 66 -20.06 8.18 14.37
CA ASN A 66 -18.77 7.80 13.79
C ASN A 66 -18.16 9.04 13.14
N PRO A 67 -17.07 9.62 13.69
CA PRO A 67 -16.45 10.80 13.11
C PRO A 67 -15.83 10.48 11.75
N GLN A 68 -15.79 11.49 10.88
CA GLN A 68 -15.03 11.40 9.65
C GLN A 68 -13.54 11.17 9.97
N LYS A 69 -12.91 10.30 9.18
CA LYS A 69 -11.49 9.99 9.31
C LYS A 69 -10.71 10.79 8.27
N THR A 70 -9.88 11.71 8.73
CA THR A 70 -9.01 12.54 7.86
C THR A 70 -7.60 11.98 7.90
N ILE A 71 -7.03 11.70 6.73
CA ILE A 71 -5.77 10.99 6.57
C ILE A 71 -4.88 11.79 5.61
N PRO A 72 -3.75 12.33 6.07
CA PRO A 72 -2.82 13.05 5.22
C PRO A 72 -2.04 12.08 4.32
N PHE A 73 -1.79 12.49 3.07
CA PHE A 73 -1.00 11.74 2.10
C PHE A 73 -0.19 12.68 1.19
N PHE A 74 0.86 12.13 0.56
CA PHE A 74 1.63 12.88 -0.42
C PHE A 74 0.94 12.87 -1.79
N LEU A 75 0.83 14.07 -2.39
CA LEU A 75 0.30 14.23 -3.74
C LEU A 75 1.31 13.68 -4.75
N HIS A 76 0.98 12.56 -5.35
CA HIS A 76 1.70 11.92 -6.44
C HIS A 76 0.70 11.40 -7.46
N ARG A 77 1.09 11.36 -8.75
CA ARG A 77 0.19 10.91 -9.84
C ARG A 77 -0.46 9.56 -9.53
N ASP A 78 0.33 8.60 -9.05
CA ASP A 78 -0.17 7.23 -8.81
C ASP A 78 -1.15 7.20 -7.65
N ASN A 79 -0.91 7.99 -6.59
CA ASN A 79 -1.83 8.12 -5.46
C ASN A 79 -3.16 8.76 -5.89
N ILE A 80 -3.10 9.81 -6.72
CA ILE A 80 -4.30 10.47 -7.26
C ILE A 80 -5.09 9.52 -8.13
N ASN A 81 -4.43 8.75 -9.02
CA ASN A 81 -5.10 7.77 -9.88
C ASN A 81 -5.84 6.70 -9.06
N VAL A 82 -5.23 6.21 -7.97
CA VAL A 82 -5.90 5.28 -7.05
C VAL A 82 -7.12 5.93 -6.41
N LEU A 83 -6.98 7.15 -5.88
CA LEU A 83 -8.08 7.86 -5.22
C LEU A 83 -9.22 8.23 -6.17
N GLU A 84 -8.93 8.64 -7.40
CA GLU A 84 -9.97 8.90 -8.42
C GLU A 84 -10.74 7.62 -8.79
N SER A 85 -10.10 6.46 -8.75
CA SER A 85 -10.77 5.18 -9.05
C SER A 85 -11.75 4.71 -7.96
N ILE A 86 -11.64 5.24 -6.73
CA ILE A 86 -12.46 4.84 -5.58
C ILE A 86 -13.31 5.98 -5.01
N LYS A 87 -13.15 7.18 -5.53
CA LYS A 87 -13.84 8.38 -5.06
C LYS A 87 -15.35 8.27 -5.20
N GLY A 88 -16.05 8.61 -4.13
CA GLY A 88 -17.52 8.60 -4.10
C GLY A 88 -18.14 7.22 -3.91
N GLU A 89 -17.35 6.16 -3.91
CA GLU A 89 -17.79 4.80 -3.65
C GLU A 89 -17.60 4.41 -2.19
N THR A 90 -18.36 3.42 -1.73
CA THR A 90 -18.21 2.84 -0.39
C THR A 90 -17.30 1.63 -0.46
N HIS A 91 -16.24 1.65 0.32
CA HIS A 91 -15.26 0.57 0.42
C HIS A 91 -15.10 0.10 1.87
N ASP A 92 -14.60 -1.13 2.02
CA ASP A 92 -14.22 -1.69 3.31
C ASP A 92 -12.75 -1.36 3.60
N PHE A 93 -12.49 -0.83 4.78
CA PHE A 93 -11.16 -0.45 5.26
C PHE A 93 -10.76 -1.26 6.48
N LEU A 94 -9.45 -1.42 6.64
CA LEU A 94 -8.82 -1.97 7.82
C LEU A 94 -7.66 -1.06 8.21
N ARG A 95 -7.72 -0.50 9.41
CA ARG A 95 -6.56 0.10 10.05
C ARG A 95 -5.81 -1.01 10.78
N LEU A 96 -4.65 -1.39 10.25
CA LEU A 96 -3.77 -2.39 10.84
C LEU A 96 -2.84 -1.73 11.84
N LEU A 97 -2.73 -2.30 13.04
CA LEU A 97 -1.77 -1.90 14.07
C LEU A 97 -0.52 -2.79 14.03
N PRO A 98 0.61 -2.36 14.65
CA PRO A 98 1.89 -3.08 14.57
C PRO A 98 1.85 -4.50 15.14
N ASP A 99 0.95 -4.77 16.06
CA ASP A 99 0.73 -6.06 16.70
C ASP A 99 -0.22 -6.98 15.92
N PHE A 100 -0.58 -6.60 14.68
CA PHE A 100 -1.55 -7.27 13.82
C PHE A 100 -2.97 -7.35 14.40
N THR A 101 -3.30 -6.51 15.35
CA THR A 101 -4.69 -6.16 15.65
C THR A 101 -5.17 -5.04 14.73
N GLY A 102 -6.47 -4.73 14.70
CA GLY A 102 -6.93 -3.65 13.84
C GLY A 102 -8.38 -3.28 14.05
N PHE A 103 -8.82 -2.30 13.26
CA PHE A 103 -10.20 -1.83 13.23
C PHE A 103 -10.73 -1.86 11.81
N LYS A 104 -11.81 -2.62 11.59
CA LYS A 104 -12.55 -2.65 10.32
C LYS A 104 -13.67 -1.62 10.34
N TYR A 105 -13.91 -1.00 9.21
CA TYR A 105 -15.07 -0.15 8.96
C TYR A 105 -15.32 -0.01 7.47
N SER A 106 -16.54 0.34 7.09
CA SER A 106 -16.88 0.71 5.71
C SER A 106 -17.12 2.20 5.65
N GLY A 107 -16.75 2.83 4.54
CA GLY A 107 -16.91 4.27 4.40
C GLY A 107 -16.80 4.74 2.96
N GLN A 108 -17.30 5.94 2.70
CA GLN A 108 -17.23 6.62 1.43
C GLN A 108 -15.98 7.49 1.38
N VAL A 109 -15.24 7.41 0.26
CA VAL A 109 -13.96 8.12 0.08
C VAL A 109 -14.16 9.43 -0.66
N SER A 110 -13.53 10.48 -0.14
CA SER A 110 -13.28 11.73 -0.83
C SER A 110 -11.85 12.19 -0.54
N TYR A 111 -11.31 13.08 -1.35
CA TYR A 111 -9.99 13.65 -1.08
C TYR A 111 -9.92 15.10 -1.59
N LYS A 112 -8.99 15.86 -1.04
CA LYS A 112 -8.65 17.22 -1.48
C LYS A 112 -7.14 17.39 -1.51
N ALA A 113 -6.66 18.25 -2.42
CA ALA A 113 -5.30 18.75 -2.39
C ALA A 113 -5.23 19.94 -1.42
N ASN A 114 -4.23 19.97 -0.56
CA ASN A 114 -3.99 21.10 0.31
C ASN A 114 -3.21 22.19 -0.43
N ASN A 115 -3.39 23.45 -0.01
CA ASN A 115 -2.54 24.53 -0.50
C ASN A 115 -1.14 24.36 0.10
N THR A 116 -0.12 24.40 -0.76
CA THR A 116 1.28 24.17 -0.35
C THR A 116 2.09 25.44 -0.57
N ASP A 117 2.92 25.80 0.42
CA ASP A 117 3.88 26.89 0.29
C ASP A 117 5.10 26.45 -0.52
N VAL A 118 5.77 27.40 -1.15
CA VAL A 118 6.98 27.17 -1.93
C VAL A 118 8.05 26.52 -1.03
N GLY A 119 8.53 25.34 -1.44
CA GLY A 119 9.56 24.58 -0.71
C GLY A 119 9.02 23.48 0.22
N SER A 120 7.69 23.32 0.31
CA SER A 120 7.05 22.21 1.02
C SER A 120 6.71 21.07 0.06
N LEU A 121 6.61 19.83 0.58
CA LEU A 121 6.07 18.71 -0.19
C LEU A 121 4.57 18.91 -0.41
N GLU A 122 4.10 18.63 -1.61
CA GLU A 122 2.68 18.69 -1.91
C GLU A 122 1.93 17.59 -1.16
N GLN A 123 0.98 18.02 -0.34
CA GLN A 123 0.16 17.13 0.49
C GLN A 123 -1.32 17.25 0.13
N GLY A 124 -2.03 16.18 0.40
CA GLY A 124 -3.48 16.13 0.33
C GLY A 124 -4.06 15.43 1.55
N GLU A 125 -5.36 15.48 1.67
CA GLU A 125 -6.11 14.78 2.72
C GLU A 125 -7.14 13.87 2.10
N ILE A 126 -7.14 12.60 2.51
CA ILE A 126 -8.21 11.65 2.26
C ILE A 126 -9.22 11.82 3.39
N THR A 127 -10.48 11.97 3.05
CA THR A 127 -11.57 11.96 4.00
C THR A 127 -12.41 10.71 3.77
N ILE A 128 -12.49 9.86 4.78
CA ILE A 128 -13.38 8.70 4.78
C ILE A 128 -14.55 9.02 5.70
N THR A 129 -15.75 9.03 5.13
CA THR A 129 -17.00 9.18 5.89
C THR A 129 -17.53 7.78 6.23
N PRO A 130 -17.41 7.32 7.48
CA PRO A 130 -17.81 5.96 7.85
C PRO A 130 -19.31 5.74 7.65
N THR A 131 -19.66 4.61 7.07
CA THR A 131 -21.05 4.12 6.94
C THR A 131 -21.38 3.04 7.96
N THR A 132 -20.34 2.44 8.58
CA THR A 132 -20.48 1.48 9.68
C THR A 132 -19.65 1.92 10.88
N SER A 133 -19.96 1.40 12.07
CA SER A 133 -19.11 1.57 13.25
C SER A 133 -17.80 0.81 13.10
N ASP A 134 -16.77 1.28 13.82
CA ASP A 134 -15.49 0.59 13.88
C ASP A 134 -15.66 -0.75 14.62
N GLU A 135 -15.21 -1.84 14.00
CA GLU A 135 -15.18 -3.18 14.56
C GLU A 135 -13.75 -3.55 14.89
N TYR A 136 -13.45 -3.82 16.17
CA TYR A 136 -12.15 -4.30 16.58
C TYR A 136 -11.90 -5.73 16.12
N VAL A 137 -10.72 -6.00 15.58
CA VAL A 137 -10.27 -7.32 15.13
C VAL A 137 -8.99 -7.69 15.88
N GLU A 138 -9.06 -8.72 16.69
CA GLU A 138 -7.93 -9.17 17.51
C GLU A 138 -6.80 -9.79 16.68
N ASN A 139 -7.12 -10.35 15.53
CA ASN A 139 -6.14 -11.00 14.66
C ASN A 139 -6.44 -10.74 13.18
N CYS A 140 -5.64 -9.91 12.56
CA CYS A 140 -5.78 -9.52 11.17
C CYS A 140 -4.98 -10.38 10.18
N TYR A 141 -4.20 -11.36 10.64
CA TYR A 141 -3.33 -12.17 9.78
C TYR A 141 -4.03 -12.82 8.57
N ALA A 142 -5.23 -13.35 8.78
CA ALA A 142 -5.99 -13.99 7.72
C ALA A 142 -6.71 -13.00 6.78
N LEU A 143 -6.76 -11.73 7.15
CA LEU A 143 -7.49 -10.68 6.42
C LEU A 143 -6.57 -9.89 5.49
N VAL A 144 -5.26 -9.87 5.75
CA VAL A 144 -4.32 -8.99 5.06
C VAL A 144 -3.68 -9.73 3.89
N GLU A 145 -3.67 -9.06 2.73
CA GLU A 145 -2.97 -9.54 1.55
C GLU A 145 -1.48 -9.31 1.72
N ASP A 146 -0.73 -10.36 1.65
CA ASP A 146 0.71 -10.27 1.69
C ASP A 146 1.30 -9.93 0.32
N THR A 147 2.52 -9.44 0.27
CA THR A 147 3.20 -9.05 -0.96
C THR A 147 4.23 -10.10 -1.35
N VAL A 148 4.29 -10.45 -2.62
CA VAL A 148 5.42 -11.23 -3.14
C VAL A 148 6.69 -10.42 -2.94
N ILE A 149 7.75 -11.02 -2.40
CA ILE A 149 9.05 -10.38 -2.25
C ILE A 149 10.15 -11.14 -3.00
N PHE A 150 11.16 -10.41 -3.48
CA PHE A 150 12.41 -11.03 -3.96
C PHE A 150 13.35 -11.24 -2.78
N LYS A 151 13.71 -12.51 -2.50
CA LYS A 151 14.75 -12.86 -1.51
C LYS A 151 16.16 -12.73 -2.08
N SER A 152 16.29 -12.82 -3.40
CA SER A 152 17.58 -12.64 -4.06
C SER A 152 18.01 -11.17 -4.04
N ALA A 153 19.28 -10.93 -3.78
CA ALA A 153 19.87 -9.62 -4.01
C ALA A 153 19.86 -9.33 -5.51
N ILE A 154 19.21 -8.24 -5.89
CA ILE A 154 19.15 -7.77 -7.27
C ILE A 154 19.67 -6.35 -7.29
N ASP A 155 20.75 -6.12 -8.03
CA ASP A 155 21.33 -4.79 -8.18
C ASP A 155 20.35 -3.85 -8.90
N GLU A 156 20.30 -2.59 -8.50
CA GLU A 156 19.48 -1.58 -9.17
C GLU A 156 20.04 -1.18 -10.54
N VAL A 157 21.34 -1.37 -10.71
CA VAL A 157 22.06 -1.13 -11.97
C VAL A 157 22.80 -2.39 -12.38
N VAL A 158 22.56 -2.83 -13.60
CA VAL A 158 23.24 -4.00 -14.20
C VAL A 158 23.97 -3.57 -15.46
N THR A 159 25.28 -3.72 -15.45
CA THR A 159 26.12 -3.47 -16.63
C THR A 159 26.43 -4.78 -17.35
N VAL A 160 26.27 -4.77 -18.68
CA VAL A 160 26.56 -5.88 -19.60
C VAL A 160 27.50 -5.37 -20.70
N LYS A 161 28.56 -6.11 -20.98
CA LYS A 161 29.54 -5.72 -22.01
C LYS A 161 29.16 -6.30 -23.36
N GLY A 162 28.97 -5.42 -24.35
CA GLY A 162 28.67 -5.81 -25.71
C GLY A 162 27.50 -6.78 -25.81
N THR A 163 27.68 -7.94 -26.41
CA THR A 163 26.69 -9.01 -26.57
C THR A 163 26.79 -10.10 -25.49
N GLU A 164 27.52 -9.85 -24.42
CA GLU A 164 27.61 -10.80 -23.30
C GLU A 164 26.26 -10.92 -22.57
N SER A 165 26.15 -12.00 -21.80
CA SER A 165 24.94 -12.24 -20.97
C SER A 165 25.31 -12.23 -19.49
N LYS A 166 24.52 -11.55 -18.68
CA LYS A 166 24.57 -11.59 -17.22
C LYS A 166 23.39 -12.41 -16.70
N VAL A 167 23.69 -13.40 -15.86
CA VAL A 167 22.68 -14.26 -15.24
C VAL A 167 22.53 -13.92 -13.78
N ILE A 168 21.30 -13.68 -13.32
CA ILE A 168 20.94 -13.36 -11.95
C ILE A 168 19.96 -14.42 -11.46
N SER A 169 20.28 -15.10 -10.36
CA SER A 169 19.35 -16.05 -9.74
C SER A 169 18.22 -15.29 -9.05
N LEU A 170 16.98 -15.66 -9.33
CA LEU A 170 15.80 -15.09 -8.72
C LEU A 170 15.23 -16.08 -7.71
N SER A 171 14.91 -15.61 -6.54
CA SER A 171 14.12 -16.34 -5.55
C SER A 171 13.06 -15.41 -4.98
N THR A 172 11.87 -15.92 -4.81
CA THR A 172 10.70 -15.18 -4.32
C THR A 172 10.12 -15.83 -3.08
N GLU A 173 9.40 -15.07 -2.31
CA GLU A 173 8.49 -15.57 -1.29
C GLU A 173 7.09 -15.03 -1.60
N PRO A 174 6.09 -15.88 -1.80
CA PRO A 174 6.17 -17.36 -1.83
C PRO A 174 6.98 -17.86 -3.03
N ALA A 175 7.59 -19.04 -2.88
CA ALA A 175 8.36 -19.68 -3.94
C ALA A 175 7.53 -20.04 -5.19
N SER A 176 6.20 -20.09 -5.05
CA SER A 176 5.23 -20.32 -6.14
C SER A 176 4.90 -19.07 -6.95
N ALA A 177 5.51 -17.91 -6.64
CA ALA A 177 5.26 -16.69 -7.40
C ALA A 177 5.83 -16.80 -8.83
N THR A 178 5.06 -16.34 -9.79
CA THR A 178 5.48 -16.22 -11.19
C THR A 178 6.19 -14.89 -11.38
N VAL A 179 7.41 -14.94 -11.92
CA VAL A 179 8.18 -13.74 -12.23
C VAL A 179 8.22 -13.52 -13.74
N THR A 180 7.89 -12.31 -14.16
CA THR A 180 8.00 -11.86 -15.54
C THR A 180 8.97 -10.68 -15.66
N ALA A 181 9.58 -10.54 -16.84
CA ALA A 181 10.50 -9.46 -17.15
C ALA A 181 10.00 -8.69 -18.37
N SER A 182 9.97 -7.37 -18.28
CA SER A 182 9.61 -6.49 -19.40
C SER A 182 10.59 -5.34 -19.53
N LEU A 183 11.01 -5.04 -20.74
CA LEU A 183 11.84 -3.87 -21.05
C LEU A 183 10.95 -2.66 -21.33
N ALA A 184 11.43 -1.48 -21.03
CA ALA A 184 10.78 -0.23 -21.41
C ALA A 184 10.62 -0.15 -22.95
N THR A 185 9.66 0.66 -23.42
CA THR A 185 9.41 0.85 -24.85
C THR A 185 10.70 1.23 -25.59
N GLY A 186 11.03 0.47 -26.64
CA GLY A 186 12.29 0.64 -27.39
C GLY A 186 13.51 0.00 -26.73
N GLY A 187 13.39 -0.53 -25.51
CA GLY A 187 14.50 -1.11 -24.74
C GLY A 187 15.09 -2.37 -25.38
N SER A 188 14.31 -3.09 -26.19
CA SER A 188 14.77 -4.27 -26.94
C SER A 188 15.86 -3.97 -27.96
N SER A 189 16.05 -2.70 -28.34
CA SER A 189 17.18 -2.28 -29.20
C SER A 189 18.52 -2.30 -28.46
N TYR A 190 18.53 -2.22 -27.13
CA TYR A 190 19.73 -2.16 -26.30
C TYR A 190 20.02 -3.48 -25.58
N ALA A 191 18.99 -4.13 -25.08
CA ALA A 191 19.13 -5.39 -24.35
C ALA A 191 17.96 -6.32 -24.58
N SER A 192 18.16 -7.61 -24.36
CA SER A 192 17.10 -8.61 -24.23
C SER A 192 17.10 -9.17 -22.80
N ALA A 193 15.92 -9.56 -22.31
CA ALA A 193 15.79 -10.17 -20.99
C ALA A 193 14.86 -11.39 -21.09
N SER A 194 15.24 -12.48 -20.44
CA SER A 194 14.44 -13.69 -20.35
C SER A 194 14.53 -14.31 -18.97
N ILE A 195 13.46 -15.00 -18.54
CA ILE A 195 13.43 -15.73 -17.27
C ILE A 195 13.21 -17.21 -17.58
N SER A 196 14.08 -18.05 -17.07
CA SER A 196 13.97 -19.50 -17.17
C SER A 196 14.52 -20.14 -15.91
N ASN A 197 13.79 -21.13 -15.35
CA ASN A 197 14.23 -21.91 -14.17
C ASN A 197 14.69 -21.02 -12.98
N GLY A 198 13.96 -19.94 -12.70
CA GLY A 198 14.31 -19.03 -11.61
C GLY A 198 15.57 -18.19 -11.87
N LYS A 199 16.00 -18.08 -13.10
CA LYS A 199 17.15 -17.26 -13.50
C LYS A 199 16.72 -16.19 -14.51
N LEU A 200 17.07 -14.96 -14.22
CA LEU A 200 17.00 -13.84 -15.14
C LEU A 200 18.29 -13.79 -15.96
N THR A 201 18.17 -13.86 -17.28
CA THR A 201 19.30 -13.67 -18.21
C THR A 201 19.09 -12.34 -18.93
N ILE A 202 20.05 -11.43 -18.80
CA ILE A 202 20.09 -10.14 -19.50
C ILE A 202 21.22 -10.20 -20.51
N THR A 203 20.92 -10.00 -21.79
CA THR A 203 21.92 -10.03 -22.87
C THR A 203 21.95 -8.66 -23.54
N GLY A 204 23.15 -8.11 -23.70
CA GLY A 204 23.35 -6.87 -24.45
C GLY A 204 23.11 -7.08 -25.95
N VAL A 205 22.59 -6.06 -26.62
CA VAL A 205 22.33 -6.03 -28.06
C VAL A 205 23.13 -4.92 -28.72
N THR A 206 22.98 -3.71 -28.24
CA THR A 206 23.68 -2.52 -28.75
C THR A 206 24.00 -1.61 -27.59
N LYS A 207 25.11 -0.91 -27.65
CA LYS A 207 25.53 0.08 -26.65
C LYS A 207 24.43 1.09 -26.34
N GLY A 208 24.10 1.25 -25.07
CA GLY A 208 23.05 2.16 -24.58
C GLY A 208 22.52 1.74 -23.23
N SER A 209 21.35 2.24 -22.86
CA SER A 209 20.71 1.89 -21.60
C SER A 209 19.20 1.70 -21.77
N THR A 210 18.65 0.86 -20.92
CA THR A 210 17.20 0.63 -20.87
C THR A 210 16.78 0.29 -19.43
N ILE A 211 15.47 0.43 -19.16
CA ILE A 211 14.87 0.01 -17.90
C ILE A 211 14.25 -1.36 -18.07
N LEU A 212 14.60 -2.28 -17.21
CA LEU A 212 14.01 -3.59 -17.07
C LEU A 212 13.10 -3.60 -15.84
N THR A 213 11.85 -3.97 -15.99
CA THR A 213 10.89 -4.15 -14.90
C THR A 213 10.68 -5.64 -14.67
N LEU A 214 10.98 -6.12 -13.47
CA LEU A 214 10.59 -7.42 -12.98
C LEU A 214 9.25 -7.31 -12.27
N THR A 215 8.31 -8.18 -12.61
CA THR A 215 7.00 -8.26 -11.95
C THR A 215 6.86 -9.65 -11.36
N ALA A 216 6.63 -9.74 -10.06
CA ALA A 216 6.39 -10.98 -9.35
C ALA A 216 4.93 -11.04 -8.90
N GLU A 217 4.22 -12.11 -9.29
CA GLU A 217 2.78 -12.26 -9.09
C GLU A 217 2.45 -13.61 -8.46
N ASN A 218 1.44 -13.59 -7.61
CA ASN A 218 0.82 -14.79 -7.05
C ASN A 218 -0.66 -14.49 -6.76
N SER A 219 -1.55 -15.46 -6.95
CA SER A 219 -3.01 -15.26 -6.81
C SER A 219 -3.47 -14.78 -5.43
N ASN A 220 -2.68 -15.08 -4.38
CA ASN A 220 -3.01 -14.79 -3.00
C ASN A 220 -2.15 -13.68 -2.38
N TYR A 221 -1.35 -13.00 -3.20
CA TYR A 221 -0.39 -12.00 -2.74
C TYR A 221 -0.46 -10.75 -3.62
N ALA A 222 -0.16 -9.61 -3.04
CA ALA A 222 -0.02 -8.39 -3.81
C ALA A 222 1.18 -8.50 -4.77
N THR A 223 0.99 -8.03 -6.00
CA THR A 223 2.04 -7.98 -7.02
C THR A 223 3.17 -7.07 -6.60
N PHE A 224 4.41 -7.54 -6.72
CA PHE A 224 5.60 -6.73 -6.50
C PHE A 224 6.31 -6.42 -7.81
N LYS A 225 6.73 -5.16 -7.99
CA LYS A 225 7.50 -4.71 -9.16
C LYS A 225 8.84 -4.16 -8.71
N ARG A 226 9.89 -4.52 -9.45
CA ARG A 226 11.24 -3.98 -9.26
C ARG A 226 11.80 -3.51 -10.59
N THR A 227 12.34 -2.31 -10.61
CA THR A 227 13.02 -1.74 -11.78
C THR A 227 14.52 -1.87 -11.67
N ILE A 228 15.18 -2.16 -12.78
CA ILE A 228 16.61 -2.32 -12.92
C ILE A 228 17.06 -1.45 -14.10
N LEU A 229 18.03 -0.60 -13.90
CA LEU A 229 18.71 0.09 -15.00
C LEU A 229 19.73 -0.87 -15.64
N VAL A 230 19.54 -1.20 -16.90
CA VAL A 230 20.48 -2.01 -17.69
C VAL A 230 21.32 -1.09 -18.55
N ILE A 231 22.64 -1.19 -18.41
CA ILE A 231 23.62 -0.45 -19.19
C ILE A 231 24.39 -1.44 -20.05
N VAL A 232 24.45 -1.22 -21.38
CA VAL A 232 25.24 -2.00 -22.33
C VAL A 232 26.41 -1.12 -22.79
N GLU A 233 27.63 -1.58 -22.55
CA GLU A 233 28.89 -0.88 -22.87
C GLU A 233 29.53 -1.38 -24.15
#